data_dd19c1d4228b3ab0ac71186e9c6a2309
#
_entry.id   dd19c1d4228b3ab0ac71186e9c6a2309
#
_cell.length_a   1.000
_cell.length_b   1.000
_cell.length_c   1.000
_cell.angle_alpha   90.00
_cell.angle_beta   90.00
_cell.angle_gamma   90.00
#
_symmetry.space_group_name_H-M   'P 1'
#
loop_
_entity.id
_entity.type
_entity.pdbx_description
1 polymer ?
#
loop_
_entity_poly.entity_id
_entity_poly.type
_entity_poly.pdbx_seq_one_letter_code
_entity_poly.pdbx_strand_id
1 'polypeptide(L)'
;MLDNKDLKNFHILEEYEELMQTSKFYPQDKLSITYPALGLNGEAGEVAEKVKKCWRDNGGVFTEDIKKAILKELADVLWYIWACADDMDYTLEDVLLTSMRKVKERQETNTVHGSGDDREKNSFFEKYLKTHYDPSN
;
A
#
# COMPACT_ATOMS: atom_id res chain seq x y z
N MET A 1 -20.66 -8.47 14.94
CA MET A 1 -20.88 -7.08 15.36
C MET A 1 -19.51 -6.49 15.59
N LEU A 2 -19.11 -5.48 14.80
CA LEU A 2 -17.83 -4.81 14.98
C LEU A 2 -17.87 -3.97 16.27
N ASP A 3 -16.84 -4.06 17.08
CA ASP A 3 -16.74 -3.35 18.35
C ASP A 3 -16.55 -1.84 18.09
N ASN A 4 -16.91 -0.97 19.03
CA ASN A 4 -16.68 0.50 18.94
C ASN A 4 -15.22 0.89 18.68
N LYS A 5 -14.29 -0.05 18.89
CA LYS A 5 -12.88 0.07 18.56
C LYS A 5 -12.63 -0.13 17.05
N ASP A 6 -13.44 -0.95 16.41
CA ASP A 6 -13.39 -1.21 14.96
C ASP A 6 -13.97 -0.02 14.16
N LEU A 7 -14.99 0.64 14.69
CA LEU A 7 -15.55 1.86 14.09
C LEU A 7 -14.59 3.07 14.13
N LYS A 8 -13.73 3.17 15.16
CA LYS A 8 -12.68 4.19 15.20
C LYS A 8 -11.59 3.99 14.13
N ASN A 9 -11.38 2.75 13.69
CA ASN A 9 -10.39 2.45 12.66
C ASN A 9 -10.90 2.76 11.23
N PHE A 10 -12.21 2.80 11.02
CA PHE A 10 -12.80 3.21 9.74
C PHE A 10 -12.60 4.71 9.47
N HIS A 11 -12.76 5.55 10.47
CA HIS A 11 -12.56 7.00 10.32
C HIS A 11 -11.13 7.40 9.96
N ILE A 12 -10.11 6.65 10.39
CA ILE A 12 -8.72 7.02 10.14
C ILE A 12 -8.35 6.93 8.66
N LEU A 13 -8.94 6.03 7.88
CA LEU A 13 -8.67 5.92 6.44
C LEU A 13 -9.29 7.10 5.70
N GLU A 14 -10.55 7.44 6.00
CA GLU A 14 -11.23 8.59 5.42
C GLU A 14 -10.48 9.89 5.75
N GLU A 15 -10.16 10.12 7.03
CA GLU A 15 -9.38 11.28 7.48
C GLU A 15 -8.00 11.35 6.80
N TYR A 16 -7.35 10.19 6.62
CA TYR A 16 -6.07 10.11 5.92
C TYR A 16 -6.22 10.52 4.46
N GLU A 17 -7.17 9.95 3.73
CA GLU A 17 -7.37 10.23 2.31
C GLU A 17 -7.76 11.70 2.08
N GLU A 18 -8.65 12.27 2.89
CA GLU A 18 -9.00 13.68 2.84
C GLU A 18 -7.78 14.59 3.04
N LEU A 19 -6.94 14.29 4.03
CA LEU A 19 -5.71 15.03 4.27
C LEU A 19 -4.73 14.89 3.10
N MET A 20 -4.55 13.70 2.56
CA MET A 20 -3.59 13.43 1.49
C MET A 20 -3.98 14.12 0.19
N GLN A 21 -5.28 14.30 -0.11
CA GLN A 21 -5.74 15.07 -1.27
C GLN A 21 -5.19 16.50 -1.28
N THR A 22 -5.00 17.11 -0.11
CA THR A 22 -4.44 18.46 0.02
C THR A 22 -2.94 18.55 -0.29
N SER A 23 -2.25 17.40 -0.39
CA SER A 23 -0.80 17.29 -0.61
C SER A 23 -0.41 16.81 -2.02
N LYS A 24 -1.38 16.66 -2.93
CA LYS A 24 -1.17 16.22 -4.32
C LYS A 24 -0.72 17.38 -5.21
N PHE A 25 0.57 17.71 -5.20
CA PHE A 25 1.15 18.86 -5.92
C PHE A 25 1.87 18.49 -7.22
N TYR A 26 1.54 17.38 -7.85
CA TYR A 26 2.09 16.98 -9.14
C TYR A 26 1.01 17.05 -10.25
N PRO A 27 1.40 17.06 -11.56
CA PRO A 27 0.44 17.16 -12.65
C PRO A 27 -0.60 16.03 -12.64
N GLN A 28 -1.88 16.40 -12.72
CA GLN A 28 -3.03 15.51 -12.72
C GLN A 28 -3.53 15.33 -14.16
N ASP A 29 -2.74 14.69 -15.00
CA ASP A 29 -3.05 14.39 -16.39
C ASP A 29 -3.11 12.86 -16.63
N LYS A 30 -3.17 12.43 -17.89
CA LYS A 30 -3.22 11.00 -18.25
C LYS A 30 -2.02 10.18 -17.80
N LEU A 31 -0.93 10.81 -17.37
CA LEU A 31 0.29 10.20 -16.88
C LEU A 31 0.48 10.45 -15.37
N SER A 32 -0.55 10.92 -14.67
CA SER A 32 -0.46 11.28 -13.25
C SER A 32 0.13 10.17 -12.39
N ILE A 33 -0.30 8.92 -12.60
CA ILE A 33 0.24 7.75 -11.88
C ILE A 33 1.76 7.57 -12.05
N THR A 34 2.36 8.07 -13.12
CA THR A 34 3.81 7.93 -13.35
C THR A 34 4.62 8.58 -12.24
N TYR A 35 4.18 9.75 -11.77
CA TYR A 35 4.87 10.47 -10.70
C TYR A 35 4.88 9.67 -9.38
N PRO A 36 3.73 9.28 -8.82
CA PRO A 36 3.74 8.53 -7.57
C PRO A 36 4.33 7.13 -7.70
N ALA A 37 4.25 6.47 -8.85
CA ALA A 37 4.89 5.17 -9.04
C ALA A 37 6.43 5.26 -8.99
N LEU A 38 7.03 6.31 -9.54
CA LEU A 38 8.46 6.57 -9.42
C LEU A 38 8.84 6.96 -7.99
N GLY A 39 8.05 7.80 -7.34
CA GLY A 39 8.25 8.20 -5.95
C GLY A 39 8.17 7.03 -5.00
N LEU A 40 7.21 6.12 -5.18
CA LEU A 40 7.08 4.89 -4.40
C LEU A 40 8.38 4.07 -4.39
N ASN A 41 9.01 3.90 -5.56
CA ASN A 41 10.28 3.20 -5.65
C ASN A 41 11.41 3.96 -4.95
N GLY A 42 11.42 5.29 -5.02
CA GLY A 42 12.39 6.15 -4.32
C GLY A 42 12.31 5.97 -2.81
N GLU A 43 11.13 6.13 -2.22
CA GLU A 43 10.93 6.02 -0.77
C GLU A 43 11.16 4.59 -0.25
N ALA A 44 10.79 3.57 -1.03
CA ALA A 44 11.16 2.19 -0.71
C ALA A 44 12.70 2.01 -0.67
N GLY A 45 13.41 2.71 -1.54
CA GLY A 45 14.89 2.80 -1.52
C GLY A 45 15.43 3.45 -0.25
N GLU A 46 14.78 4.51 0.25
CA GLU A 46 15.18 5.18 1.51
C GLU A 46 14.99 4.25 2.73
N VAL A 47 13.91 3.47 2.77
CA VAL A 47 13.75 2.40 3.78
C VAL A 47 14.93 1.43 3.72
N ALA A 48 15.26 0.93 2.53
CA ALA A 48 16.36 -0.01 2.35
C ALA A 48 17.72 0.60 2.74
N GLU A 49 17.94 1.89 2.44
CA GLU A 49 19.15 2.59 2.80
C GLU A 49 19.33 2.73 4.31
N LYS A 50 18.26 3.07 5.05
CA LYS A 50 18.32 3.15 6.52
C LYS A 50 18.63 1.80 7.15
N VAL A 51 18.03 0.72 6.64
CA VAL A 51 18.34 -0.65 7.08
C VAL A 51 19.78 -1.01 6.77
N LYS A 52 20.25 -0.75 5.56
CA LYS A 52 21.66 -0.97 5.16
C LYS A 52 22.63 -0.23 6.06
N LYS A 53 22.38 1.06 6.33
CA LYS A 53 23.22 1.88 7.23
C LYS A 53 23.22 1.34 8.66
N CYS A 54 22.09 0.86 9.17
CA CYS A 54 22.01 0.21 10.47
C CYS A 54 22.96 -1.00 10.56
N TRP A 55 22.98 -1.85 9.55
CA TRP A 55 23.91 -2.98 9.50
C TRP A 55 25.35 -2.55 9.39
N ARG A 56 25.67 -1.58 8.53
CA ARG A 56 27.03 -1.11 8.29
C ARG A 56 27.65 -0.39 9.50
N ASP A 57 26.88 0.52 10.11
CA ASP A 57 27.40 1.48 11.08
C ASP A 57 27.07 1.11 12.53
N ASN A 58 26.07 0.24 12.74
CA ASN A 58 25.51 -0.07 14.06
C ASN A 58 25.44 -1.59 14.35
N GLY A 59 26.11 -2.41 13.53
CA GLY A 59 26.16 -3.86 13.71
C GLY A 59 24.79 -4.54 13.66
N GLY A 60 23.78 -3.94 12.98
CA GLY A 60 22.43 -4.47 12.90
C GLY A 60 21.56 -4.22 14.14
N VAL A 61 21.99 -3.39 15.07
CA VAL A 61 21.22 -3.01 16.25
C VAL A 61 20.26 -1.87 15.93
N PHE A 62 18.97 -2.18 15.85
CA PHE A 62 17.89 -1.23 15.58
C PHE A 62 17.50 -0.48 16.85
N THR A 63 18.14 0.66 17.10
CA THR A 63 17.77 1.57 18.20
C THR A 63 16.39 2.21 17.93
N GLU A 64 15.79 2.79 18.98
CA GLU A 64 14.49 3.49 18.83
C GLU A 64 14.55 4.65 17.81
N ASP A 65 15.67 5.35 17.73
CA ASP A 65 15.86 6.44 16.75
C ASP A 65 15.92 5.91 15.31
N ILE A 66 16.61 4.79 15.09
CA ILE A 66 16.65 4.11 13.79
C ILE A 66 15.26 3.60 13.39
N LYS A 67 14.54 2.99 14.33
CA LYS A 67 13.17 2.52 14.09
C LYS A 67 12.23 3.67 13.72
N LYS A 68 12.30 4.80 14.44
CA LYS A 68 11.52 6.01 14.13
C LYS A 68 11.89 6.60 12.77
N ALA A 69 13.17 6.58 12.41
CA ALA A 69 13.62 7.05 11.11
C ALA A 69 13.07 6.16 9.97
N ILE A 70 13.09 4.85 10.14
CA ILE A 70 12.48 3.90 9.18
C ILE A 70 10.96 4.11 9.10
N LEU A 71 10.28 4.32 10.24
CA LEU A 71 8.84 4.56 10.26
C LEU A 71 8.44 5.80 9.45
N LYS A 72 9.26 6.86 9.43
CA LYS A 72 9.00 8.04 8.60
C LYS A 72 9.02 7.69 7.11
N GLU A 73 10.04 6.96 6.65
CA GLU A 73 10.12 6.54 5.24
C GLU A 73 8.96 5.58 4.86
N LEU A 74 8.55 4.71 5.78
CA LEU A 74 7.35 3.88 5.57
C LEU A 74 6.07 4.71 5.44
N ALA A 75 5.97 5.84 6.14
CA ALA A 75 4.85 6.76 5.98
C ALA A 75 4.86 7.44 4.60
N ASP A 76 6.05 7.79 4.09
CA ASP A 76 6.19 8.35 2.74
C ASP A 76 5.89 7.29 1.66
N VAL A 77 6.32 6.04 1.85
CA VAL A 77 5.88 4.89 1.01
C VAL A 77 4.36 4.76 0.99
N LEU A 78 3.69 4.87 2.15
CA LEU A 78 2.24 4.79 2.25
C LEU A 78 1.55 5.92 1.48
N TRP A 79 2.09 7.14 1.54
CA TRP A 79 1.58 8.26 0.76
C TRP A 79 1.60 7.96 -0.75
N TYR A 80 2.70 7.44 -1.26
CA TYR A 80 2.82 7.08 -2.68
C TYR A 80 1.95 5.88 -3.07
N ILE A 81 1.72 4.91 -2.18
CA ILE A 81 0.76 3.81 -2.40
C ILE A 81 -0.64 4.39 -2.58
N TRP A 82 -1.07 5.27 -1.67
CA TRP A 82 -2.35 5.95 -1.77
C TRP A 82 -2.45 6.76 -3.06
N ALA A 83 -1.45 7.59 -3.39
CA ALA A 83 -1.46 8.43 -4.57
C ALA A 83 -1.55 7.61 -5.88
N CYS A 84 -0.87 6.45 -5.95
CA CYS A 84 -1.02 5.53 -7.07
C CYS A 84 -2.44 4.97 -7.18
N ALA A 85 -3.06 4.59 -6.06
CA ALA A 85 -4.42 4.08 -6.03
C ALA A 85 -5.41 5.16 -6.48
N ASP A 86 -5.32 6.35 -5.90
CA ASP A 86 -6.19 7.48 -6.20
C ASP A 86 -6.10 7.94 -7.68
N ASP A 87 -4.90 7.91 -8.27
CA ASP A 87 -4.71 8.19 -9.70
C ASP A 87 -5.31 7.13 -10.64
N MET A 88 -5.73 6.00 -10.09
CA MET A 88 -6.41 4.90 -10.79
C MET A 88 -7.89 4.75 -10.35
N ASP A 89 -8.45 5.74 -9.66
CA ASP A 89 -9.81 5.73 -9.13
C ASP A 89 -10.08 4.62 -8.09
N TYR A 90 -9.04 4.20 -7.34
CA TYR A 90 -9.15 3.29 -6.20
C TYR A 90 -8.89 4.02 -4.88
N THR A 91 -9.49 3.51 -3.82
CA THR A 91 -9.26 3.96 -2.45
C THR A 91 -8.11 3.19 -1.78
N LEU A 92 -7.59 3.71 -0.69
CA LEU A 92 -6.64 2.96 0.15
C LEU A 92 -7.30 1.70 0.75
N GLU A 93 -8.60 1.75 1.04
CA GLU A 93 -9.37 0.59 1.48
C GLU A 93 -9.35 -0.53 0.42
N ASP A 94 -9.50 -0.21 -0.86
CA ASP A 94 -9.41 -1.19 -1.96
C ASP A 94 -8.04 -1.88 -1.99
N VAL A 95 -6.98 -1.13 -1.77
CA VAL A 95 -5.61 -1.68 -1.69
C VAL A 95 -5.48 -2.65 -0.49
N LEU A 96 -5.99 -2.26 0.68
CA LEU A 96 -5.96 -3.09 1.89
C LEU A 96 -6.77 -4.36 1.71
N LEU A 97 -8.01 -4.26 1.22
CA LEU A 97 -8.87 -5.42 0.96
C LEU A 97 -8.25 -6.37 -0.06
N THR A 98 -7.65 -5.83 -1.13
CA THR A 98 -6.94 -6.62 -2.13
C THR A 98 -5.76 -7.38 -1.51
N SER A 99 -4.95 -6.71 -0.68
CA SER A 99 -3.84 -7.33 0.04
C SER A 99 -4.32 -8.46 0.96
N MET A 100 -5.35 -8.20 1.77
CA MET A 100 -5.91 -9.20 2.69
C MET A 100 -6.43 -10.44 1.95
N ARG A 101 -7.13 -10.25 0.82
CA ARG A 101 -7.65 -11.36 0.00
C ARG A 101 -6.53 -12.19 -0.60
N LYS A 102 -5.52 -11.55 -1.18
CA LYS A 102 -4.34 -12.25 -1.72
C LYS A 102 -3.66 -13.14 -0.66
N VAL A 103 -3.48 -12.63 0.55
CA VAL A 103 -2.88 -13.39 1.65
C VAL A 103 -3.77 -14.58 2.05
N LYS A 104 -5.08 -14.35 2.23
CA LYS A 104 -6.03 -15.40 2.60
C LYS A 104 -6.09 -16.51 1.55
N GLU A 105 -6.20 -16.17 0.28
CA GLU A 105 -6.21 -17.14 -0.83
C GLU A 105 -4.92 -17.97 -0.87
N ARG A 106 -3.77 -17.34 -0.68
CA ARG A 106 -2.48 -18.05 -0.59
C ARG A 106 -2.40 -18.99 0.60
N GLN A 107 -3.00 -18.66 1.73
CA GLN A 107 -3.09 -19.54 2.89
C GLN A 107 -3.99 -20.74 2.62
N GLU A 108 -5.19 -20.51 2.04
CA GLU A 108 -6.17 -21.56 1.72
C GLU A 108 -5.64 -22.53 0.65
N THR A 109 -4.87 -22.05 -0.32
CA THR A 109 -4.27 -22.86 -1.40
C THR A 109 -2.88 -23.40 -1.07
N ASN A 110 -2.37 -23.13 0.12
CA ASN A 110 -1.00 -23.50 0.56
C ASN A 110 0.10 -23.01 -0.41
N THR A 111 -0.11 -21.82 -1.03
CA THR A 111 0.81 -21.17 -1.99
C THR A 111 1.49 -19.94 -1.41
N VAL A 112 1.61 -19.85 -0.09
CA VAL A 112 2.27 -18.74 0.63
C VAL A 112 3.73 -18.61 0.20
N HIS A 113 4.40 -19.75 -0.06
CA HIS A 113 5.79 -19.81 -0.53
C HIS A 113 5.83 -19.96 -2.05
N GLY A 114 6.66 -19.20 -2.73
CA GLY A 114 6.86 -19.21 -4.17
C GLY A 114 7.10 -17.81 -4.72
N SER A 115 7.42 -17.67 -6.00
CA SER A 115 7.67 -16.39 -6.67
C SER A 115 6.63 -16.12 -7.77
N GLY A 116 6.24 -14.84 -7.91
CA GLY A 116 5.37 -14.36 -8.97
C GLY A 116 3.88 -14.30 -8.63
N ASP A 117 3.12 -13.54 -9.44
CA ASP A 117 1.68 -13.33 -9.28
C ASP A 117 0.84 -14.46 -9.90
N ASP A 118 1.44 -15.32 -10.75
CA ASP A 118 0.78 -16.48 -11.40
C ASP A 118 0.32 -17.59 -10.43
N ARG A 119 0.48 -17.36 -9.13
CA ARG A 119 -0.02 -18.24 -8.05
C ARG A 119 -1.54 -18.17 -7.87
N GLU A 120 -2.17 -17.13 -8.38
CA GLU A 120 -3.61 -16.87 -8.26
C GLU A 120 -4.34 -17.51 -9.46
N LYS A 121 -4.54 -18.85 -9.41
CA LYS A 121 -5.40 -19.53 -10.38
C LYS A 121 -6.86 -19.28 -10.00
N ASN A 122 -7.60 -18.55 -10.83
CA ASN A 122 -9.01 -18.16 -10.67
C ASN A 122 -9.23 -17.07 -9.63
N SER A 123 -8.82 -15.87 -9.97
CA SER A 123 -8.84 -14.81 -8.99
C SER A 123 -10.27 -14.36 -8.69
N PHE A 124 -10.57 -14.34 -7.41
CA PHE A 124 -11.65 -13.56 -6.85
C PHE A 124 -11.60 -12.10 -7.36
N PHE A 125 -10.42 -11.59 -7.72
CA PHE A 125 -10.19 -10.27 -8.28
C PHE A 125 -10.90 -10.07 -9.63
N GLU A 126 -10.86 -11.04 -10.56
CA GLU A 126 -11.65 -10.97 -11.78
C GLU A 126 -13.17 -10.99 -11.51
N LYS A 127 -13.58 -11.71 -10.48
CA LYS A 127 -14.98 -11.79 -10.07
C LYS A 127 -15.44 -10.50 -9.37
N TYR A 128 -14.56 -9.88 -8.59
CA TYR A 128 -14.79 -8.61 -7.89
C TYR A 128 -14.86 -7.44 -8.88
N LEU A 129 -13.92 -7.37 -9.83
CA LEU A 129 -13.94 -6.35 -10.88
C LEU A 129 -15.20 -6.47 -11.76
N LYS A 130 -15.64 -7.69 -12.10
CA LYS A 130 -16.89 -7.91 -12.84
C LYS A 130 -18.15 -7.53 -12.06
N THR A 131 -18.11 -7.54 -10.72
CA THR A 131 -19.29 -7.23 -9.88
C THR A 131 -19.36 -5.76 -9.46
N HIS A 132 -18.21 -5.05 -9.40
CA HIS A 132 -18.12 -3.69 -8.89
C HIS A 132 -17.62 -2.67 -9.91
N TYR A 133 -17.05 -3.15 -11.01
CA TYR A 133 -16.55 -2.36 -12.13
C TYR A 133 -17.08 -2.98 -13.44
N ASP A 134 -18.35 -2.70 -13.78
CA ASP A 134 -18.85 -2.92 -15.12
C ASP A 134 -18.70 -1.60 -15.90
N PRO A 135 -17.75 -1.53 -16.88
CA PRO A 135 -17.57 -0.33 -17.69
C PRO A 135 -18.75 -0.02 -18.63
N SER A 136 -19.85 -0.80 -18.54
CA SER A 136 -21.07 -0.61 -19.32
C SER A 136 -22.23 0.03 -18.52
N ASN A 137 -22.01 0.46 -17.27
CA ASN A 137 -22.98 1.23 -16.47
C ASN A 137 -22.56 2.67 -16.31
#